data_4879b88a3200405a875603d2285e91e3
#
_entry.id   4879b88a3200405a875603d2285e91e3
#
_cell.length_a   1.000
_cell.length_b   1.000
_cell.length_c   1.000
_cell.angle_alpha   90.00
_cell.angle_beta   90.00
_cell.angle_gamma   90.00
#
_symmetry.space_group_name_H-M   'P 1'
#
loop_
_entity.id
_entity.type
_entity.pdbx_description
1 polymer ?
#
loop_
_entity_poly.entity_id
_entity_poly.type
_entity_poly.pdbx_seq_one_letter_code
_entity_poly.pdbx_strand_id
1 'polypeptide(L)'
;MANQDFYQVLGVPRNADQDEIQRAYRKLARTYHPDVNSDPAAEDRFKEISEAYDVLSDPQTRRRYDAFGADFRQVPEDVDPDEWRRRRAGAGAGAGQTRGGFQSGGFGRDDGFSFSGGGIDVEDLLGGIFGGRAGRRWGPIPGADQEAEVELTVEEAYRGTRRTVTLAGDGTRRSLEVTVPAGVTDGQRIRLAGQGGRGSDGAGNGDLYLIVRIAPHPRYRLDGRDLYVELRLAPWEAALGTSVPVDTPGGEVKVKVPGGTSSGRQIRLRGRGLPNPKGKAGDLFAEARIMVPTRLSHAQRRLFEQLAAESDFDPRRQR
;
A
#
# COMPACT_ATOMS: atom_id res chain seq x y z
N MET A 1 30.85 -0.99 24.12
CA MET A 1 30.56 -0.20 22.91
C MET A 1 30.85 1.25 23.21
N ALA A 2 31.61 1.95 22.35
CA ALA A 2 32.04 3.32 22.59
C ALA A 2 30.80 4.26 22.62
N ASN A 3 30.81 5.13 23.62
CA ASN A 3 29.79 6.12 23.92
C ASN A 3 29.76 7.17 22.80
N GLN A 4 29.11 6.85 21.64
CA GLN A 4 29.01 7.77 20.51
C GLN A 4 27.96 8.83 20.84
N ASP A 5 28.31 10.10 20.57
CA ASP A 5 27.40 11.22 20.72
C ASP A 5 26.31 11.15 19.63
N PHE A 6 25.04 11.15 20.01
CA PHE A 6 23.90 11.05 19.08
C PHE A 6 23.87 12.14 18.02
N TYR A 7 24.36 13.33 18.34
CA TYR A 7 24.54 14.40 17.35
C TYR A 7 25.58 14.03 16.28
N GLN A 8 26.67 13.36 16.70
CA GLN A 8 27.69 12.89 15.76
C GLN A 8 27.19 11.72 14.91
N VAL A 9 26.35 10.84 15.47
CA VAL A 9 25.74 9.73 14.75
C VAL A 9 24.86 10.25 13.61
N LEU A 10 24.06 11.31 13.86
CA LEU A 10 23.24 11.95 12.83
C LEU A 10 24.02 12.95 11.95
N GLY A 11 25.26 13.27 12.30
CA GLY A 11 26.08 14.24 11.57
C GLY A 11 25.55 15.67 11.64
N VAL A 12 24.93 16.05 12.77
CA VAL A 12 24.38 17.39 13.01
C VAL A 12 25.07 18.07 14.18
N PRO A 13 25.15 19.41 14.23
CA PRO A 13 25.71 20.11 15.38
C PRO A 13 24.74 20.03 16.59
N ARG A 14 25.28 20.17 17.81
CA ARG A 14 24.47 20.10 19.04
C ARG A 14 23.37 21.18 19.15
N ASN A 15 23.52 22.28 18.44
CA ASN A 15 22.53 23.36 18.36
C ASN A 15 21.55 23.19 17.19
N ALA A 16 21.56 22.04 16.48
CA ALA A 16 20.66 21.77 15.37
C ALA A 16 19.20 21.92 15.80
N ASP A 17 18.38 22.48 14.93
CA ASP A 17 16.94 22.54 15.14
C ASP A 17 16.27 21.19 14.83
N GLN A 18 14.97 21.09 15.17
CA GLN A 18 14.20 19.86 14.99
C GLN A 18 14.11 19.43 13.52
N ASP A 19 14.00 20.42 12.61
CA ASP A 19 13.90 20.16 11.18
C ASP A 19 15.23 19.66 10.60
N GLU A 20 16.35 20.16 11.13
CA GLU A 20 17.69 19.70 10.75
C GLU A 20 17.94 18.27 11.18
N ILE A 21 17.57 17.91 12.41
CA ILE A 21 17.65 16.55 12.95
C ILE A 21 16.80 15.59 12.07
N GLN A 22 15.57 15.97 11.77
CA GLN A 22 14.67 15.15 10.95
C GLN A 22 15.18 14.99 9.51
N ARG A 23 15.73 16.04 8.91
CA ARG A 23 16.33 15.98 7.56
C ARG A 23 17.54 15.06 7.52
N ALA A 24 18.42 15.16 8.51
CA ALA A 24 19.59 14.32 8.63
C ALA A 24 19.22 12.84 8.79
N TYR A 25 18.26 12.54 9.68
CA TYR A 25 17.74 11.19 9.85
C TYR A 25 17.19 10.61 8.55
N ARG A 26 16.28 11.34 7.85
CA ARG A 26 15.69 10.85 6.59
C ARG A 26 16.74 10.54 5.53
N LYS A 27 17.79 11.35 5.46
CA LYS A 27 18.90 11.13 4.53
C LYS A 27 19.67 9.86 4.86
N LEU A 28 20.06 9.68 6.12
CA LEU A 28 20.82 8.52 6.59
C LEU A 28 19.98 7.25 6.54
N ALA A 29 18.71 7.29 6.97
CA ALA A 29 17.81 6.16 6.93
C ALA A 29 17.61 5.60 5.50
N ARG A 30 17.52 6.45 4.48
CA ARG A 30 17.47 6.01 3.08
C ARG A 30 18.78 5.36 2.61
N THR A 31 19.92 5.83 3.10
CA THR A 31 21.24 5.31 2.69
C THR A 31 21.54 3.94 3.31
N TYR A 32 21.09 3.73 4.56
CA TYR A 32 21.38 2.53 5.34
C TYR A 32 20.16 1.61 5.50
N HIS A 33 19.07 1.85 4.74
CA HIS A 33 17.87 1.00 4.78
C HIS A 33 18.18 -0.42 4.33
N PRO A 34 17.72 -1.47 5.04
CA PRO A 34 18.03 -2.87 4.71
C PRO A 34 17.56 -3.27 3.29
N ASP A 35 16.47 -2.67 2.77
CA ASP A 35 16.00 -2.93 1.40
C ASP A 35 16.90 -2.33 0.32
N VAL A 36 17.72 -1.34 0.66
CA VAL A 36 18.61 -0.63 -0.28
C VAL A 36 20.06 -1.05 -0.12
N ASN A 37 20.44 -1.45 1.10
CA ASN A 37 21.83 -1.82 1.45
C ASN A 37 21.85 -3.11 2.26
N SER A 38 22.27 -4.20 1.63
CA SER A 38 22.33 -5.55 2.23
C SER A 38 23.64 -5.81 3.01
N ASP A 39 24.47 -4.81 3.27
CA ASP A 39 25.68 -4.94 4.04
C ASP A 39 25.35 -5.09 5.53
N PRO A 40 25.83 -6.14 6.25
CA PRO A 40 25.62 -6.28 7.69
C PRO A 40 26.07 -5.05 8.50
N ALA A 41 27.12 -4.34 8.06
CA ALA A 41 27.57 -3.10 8.69
C ALA A 41 26.55 -1.94 8.52
N ALA A 42 25.73 -1.97 7.46
CA ALA A 42 24.69 -0.99 7.24
C ALA A 42 23.52 -1.17 8.21
N GLU A 43 23.19 -2.39 8.58
CA GLU A 43 22.15 -2.71 9.57
C GLU A 43 22.52 -2.18 10.96
N ASP A 44 23.77 -2.40 11.41
CA ASP A 44 24.22 -1.86 12.69
C ASP A 44 24.22 -0.33 12.69
N ARG A 45 24.61 0.26 11.56
CA ARG A 45 24.59 1.72 11.40
C ARG A 45 23.18 2.29 11.38
N PHE A 46 22.23 1.58 10.78
CA PHE A 46 20.83 1.95 10.79
C PHE A 46 20.23 1.94 12.21
N LYS A 47 20.58 0.94 13.03
CA LYS A 47 20.19 0.85 14.45
C LYS A 47 20.71 2.05 15.24
N GLU A 48 21.98 2.41 15.06
CA GLU A 48 22.59 3.59 15.72
C GLU A 48 21.91 4.91 15.32
N ILE A 49 21.60 5.08 14.02
CA ILE A 49 20.93 6.27 13.48
C ILE A 49 19.49 6.37 14.03
N SER A 50 18.77 5.25 14.09
CA SER A 50 17.41 5.21 14.64
C SER A 50 17.40 5.54 16.13
N GLU A 51 18.31 4.96 16.91
CA GLU A 51 18.46 5.26 18.34
C GLU A 51 18.78 6.74 18.59
N ALA A 52 19.68 7.33 17.79
CA ALA A 52 20.03 8.73 17.90
C ALA A 52 18.84 9.65 17.60
N TYR A 53 18.04 9.29 16.58
CA TYR A 53 16.84 10.06 16.22
C TYR A 53 15.77 9.97 17.30
N ASP A 54 15.50 8.80 17.86
CA ASP A 54 14.51 8.60 18.94
C ASP A 54 14.79 9.51 20.14
N VAL A 55 16.05 9.68 20.48
CA VAL A 55 16.43 10.53 21.62
C VAL A 55 16.39 12.03 21.28
N LEU A 56 16.80 12.40 20.07
CA LEU A 56 16.92 13.81 19.69
C LEU A 56 15.64 14.39 19.06
N SER A 57 14.69 13.54 18.64
CA SER A 57 13.43 13.97 18.03
C SER A 57 12.42 14.51 19.04
N ASP A 58 12.44 14.03 20.26
CA ASP A 58 11.57 14.53 21.34
C ASP A 58 12.29 15.61 22.17
N PRO A 59 11.68 16.79 22.34
CA PRO A 59 12.29 17.87 23.11
C PRO A 59 12.59 17.53 24.58
N GLN A 60 11.84 16.62 25.21
CA GLN A 60 12.04 16.25 26.60
C GLN A 60 13.20 15.27 26.73
N THR A 61 13.24 14.21 25.90
CA THR A 61 14.35 13.26 25.88
C THR A 61 15.65 13.91 25.44
N ARG A 62 15.61 14.83 24.48
CA ARG A 62 16.76 15.63 24.06
C ARG A 62 17.31 16.47 25.22
N ARG A 63 16.47 17.20 25.98
CA ARG A 63 16.91 17.95 27.17
C ARG A 63 17.58 17.06 28.22
N ARG A 64 17.03 15.86 28.43
CA ARG A 64 17.62 14.89 29.36
C ARG A 64 18.97 14.39 28.85
N TYR A 65 19.07 14.06 27.58
CA TYR A 65 20.33 13.65 26.95
C TYR A 65 21.40 14.77 27.04
N ASP A 66 21.00 16.00 26.76
CA ASP A 66 21.90 17.17 26.87
C ASP A 66 22.36 17.43 28.30
N ALA A 67 21.56 17.08 29.30
CA ALA A 67 21.87 17.27 30.71
C ALA A 67 22.72 16.15 31.32
N PHE A 68 22.39 14.91 31.00
CA PHE A 68 22.94 13.72 31.65
C PHE A 68 23.91 12.92 30.76
N GLY A 69 23.99 13.25 29.45
CA GLY A 69 24.81 12.52 28.49
C GLY A 69 24.29 11.09 28.29
N ALA A 70 25.21 10.16 28.08
CA ALA A 70 24.88 8.75 27.82
C ALA A 70 24.14 8.04 28.96
N ASP A 71 24.27 8.55 30.17
CA ASP A 71 23.62 7.96 31.35
C ASP A 71 22.19 8.44 31.56
N PHE A 72 21.63 9.24 30.63
CA PHE A 72 20.31 9.84 30.76
C PHE A 72 19.16 8.82 30.99
N ARG A 73 19.34 7.59 30.54
CA ARG A 73 18.37 6.49 30.74
C ARG A 73 18.40 5.90 32.15
N GLN A 74 19.52 6.08 32.89
CA GLN A 74 19.69 5.57 34.26
C GLN A 74 19.20 6.57 35.32
N VAL A 75 18.98 7.82 34.91
CA VAL A 75 18.48 8.88 35.81
C VAL A 75 16.95 8.79 35.89
N PRO A 76 16.35 8.72 37.12
CA PRO A 76 14.90 8.69 37.28
C PRO A 76 14.20 9.88 36.59
N GLU A 77 12.96 9.65 36.13
CA GLU A 77 12.20 10.66 35.36
C GLU A 77 11.81 11.91 36.19
N ASP A 78 11.78 11.78 37.48
CA ASP A 78 11.46 12.83 38.46
C ASP A 78 12.62 13.79 38.76
N VAL A 79 13.81 13.51 38.20
CA VAL A 79 14.98 14.39 38.38
C VAL A 79 14.95 15.50 37.34
N ASP A 80 14.81 16.76 37.82
CA ASP A 80 14.84 17.94 36.96
C ASP A 80 16.27 18.13 36.37
N PRO A 81 16.40 18.14 35.03
CA PRO A 81 17.69 18.36 34.35
C PRO A 81 18.43 19.64 34.75
N ASP A 82 17.68 20.71 35.07
CA ASP A 82 18.26 22.00 35.41
C ASP A 82 18.74 22.06 36.88
N GLU A 83 18.08 21.30 37.78
CA GLU A 83 18.57 21.12 39.15
C GLU A 83 19.85 20.28 39.19
N TRP A 84 19.90 19.23 38.37
CA TRP A 84 21.09 18.38 38.26
C TRP A 84 22.29 19.15 37.74
N ARG A 85 22.13 19.98 36.71
CA ARG A 85 23.20 20.87 36.20
C ARG A 85 23.71 21.80 37.27
N ARG A 86 22.84 22.43 38.04
CA ARG A 86 23.21 23.31 39.14
C ARG A 86 23.97 22.59 40.25
N ARG A 87 23.58 21.39 40.61
CA ARG A 87 24.28 20.56 41.61
C ARG A 87 25.67 20.13 41.13
N ARG A 88 25.81 19.79 39.86
CA ARG A 88 27.10 19.40 39.27
C ARG A 88 28.04 20.59 39.07
N ALA A 89 27.53 21.76 38.74
CA ALA A 89 28.31 22.99 38.67
C ALA A 89 28.78 23.48 40.05
N GLY A 90 28.00 23.17 41.10
CA GLY A 90 28.37 23.48 42.51
C GLY A 90 29.29 22.44 43.19
N ALA A 91 29.43 21.23 42.65
CA ALA A 91 30.20 20.14 43.23
C ALA A 91 31.69 20.11 42.81
N GLY A 92 32.14 21.13 42.05
CA GLY A 92 33.53 21.25 41.59
C GLY A 92 34.52 21.79 42.63
N ALA A 93 34.12 22.01 43.90
CA ALA A 93 35.01 22.39 44.97
C ALA A 93 34.70 21.62 46.25
N GLY A 94 35.36 20.50 46.48
CA GLY A 94 35.30 19.78 47.74
C GLY A 94 35.48 18.27 47.62
N ALA A 95 36.68 17.85 47.91
CA ALA A 95 37.11 16.41 48.01
C ALA A 95 36.38 15.67 49.13
N GLY A 96 36.15 14.37 48.96
CA GLY A 96 35.84 13.51 50.10
C GLY A 96 35.19 12.16 49.71
N GLN A 97 36.00 11.13 49.74
CA GLN A 97 35.71 9.70 49.70
C GLN A 97 34.45 9.29 50.49
N THR A 98 33.60 8.45 49.89
CA THR A 98 33.03 7.32 50.60
C THR A 98 32.77 6.17 49.64
N ARG A 99 33.40 5.05 49.90
CA ARG A 99 33.18 3.72 49.38
C ARG A 99 31.80 3.22 49.78
N GLY A 100 31.07 2.71 48.81
CA GLY A 100 29.84 1.91 49.04
C GLY A 100 29.58 1.07 47.81
N GLY A 101 30.02 -0.19 47.86
CA GLY A 101 29.82 -1.16 46.79
C GLY A 101 28.36 -1.62 46.71
N PHE A 102 27.87 -1.77 45.54
CA PHE A 102 26.72 -2.61 45.27
C PHE A 102 27.08 -3.68 44.22
N GLN A 103 26.82 -4.84 44.62
CA GLN A 103 27.14 -6.14 44.10
C GLN A 103 26.41 -6.42 42.77
N SER A 104 27.19 -6.88 41.81
CA SER A 104 26.82 -7.51 40.56
C SER A 104 25.80 -8.64 40.78
N GLY A 105 24.67 -8.57 40.12
CA GLY A 105 23.73 -9.66 39.89
C GLY A 105 23.58 -9.91 38.41
N GLY A 106 24.30 -10.88 37.89
CA GLY A 106 24.24 -11.32 36.50
C GLY A 106 22.90 -12.05 36.23
N PHE A 107 22.33 -11.76 35.11
CA PHE A 107 21.42 -12.67 34.42
C PHE A 107 21.83 -12.78 32.95
N GLY A 108 22.57 -13.85 32.71
CA GLY A 108 22.64 -14.43 31.38
C GLY A 108 21.37 -15.24 31.15
N ARG A 109 20.78 -15.05 30.00
CA ARG A 109 20.11 -16.12 29.26
C ARG A 109 19.90 -15.71 27.82
N ASP A 110 20.57 -16.42 27.00
CA ASP A 110 20.41 -16.74 25.61
C ASP A 110 18.94 -17.08 25.30
N ASP A 111 18.27 -16.29 24.46
CA ASP A 111 17.13 -16.75 23.70
C ASP A 111 17.12 -15.98 22.39
N GLY A 112 17.54 -16.72 21.34
CA GLY A 112 17.57 -16.26 19.97
C GLY A 112 16.18 -15.90 19.48
N PHE A 113 15.98 -14.64 19.17
CA PHE A 113 14.77 -14.14 18.49
C PHE A 113 15.00 -14.21 16.98
N SER A 114 14.44 -15.25 16.38
CA SER A 114 14.43 -15.47 14.93
C SER A 114 13.43 -14.51 14.28
N PHE A 115 13.93 -13.57 13.49
CA PHE A 115 13.14 -12.61 12.72
C PHE A 115 12.74 -13.26 11.39
N SER A 116 11.50 -13.75 11.28
CA SER A 116 10.91 -14.19 10.01
C SER A 116 9.92 -13.14 9.51
N GLY A 117 10.18 -12.67 8.31
CA GLY A 117 9.57 -11.54 7.62
C GLY A 117 8.04 -11.47 7.61
N GLY A 118 7.57 -10.31 7.97
CA GLY A 118 6.20 -9.83 7.81
C GLY A 118 6.18 -8.40 8.32
N GLY A 119 5.88 -7.45 7.45
CA GLY A 119 5.95 -6.01 7.72
C GLY A 119 5.19 -5.60 8.97
N ILE A 120 5.93 -5.42 10.03
CA ILE A 120 5.46 -4.84 11.29
C ILE A 120 5.99 -3.41 11.33
N ASP A 121 5.09 -2.48 11.51
CA ASP A 121 5.39 -1.05 11.64
C ASP A 121 6.34 -0.85 12.84
N VAL A 122 7.49 -0.22 12.57
CA VAL A 122 8.58 -0.05 13.55
C VAL A 122 8.13 0.76 14.78
N GLU A 123 7.07 1.57 14.64
CA GLU A 123 6.49 2.35 15.72
C GLU A 123 5.76 1.50 16.76
N ASP A 124 5.11 0.40 16.36
CA ASP A 124 4.44 -0.52 17.28
C ASP A 124 5.42 -1.40 18.08
N LEU A 125 6.60 -1.69 17.51
CA LEU A 125 7.61 -2.53 18.18
C LEU A 125 8.37 -1.78 19.28
N LEU A 126 8.57 -0.45 19.12
CA LEU A 126 9.26 0.37 20.12
C LEU A 126 8.39 0.64 21.36
N GLY A 127 7.07 0.73 21.20
CA GLY A 127 6.14 0.91 22.33
C GLY A 127 6.11 -0.27 23.30
N GLY A 128 6.41 -1.49 22.84
CA GLY A 128 6.33 -2.72 23.64
C GLY A 128 7.57 -3.03 24.50
N ILE A 129 8.75 -2.54 24.14
CA ILE A 129 10.01 -2.94 24.79
C ILE A 129 10.42 -2.01 25.94
N PHE A 130 9.96 -0.75 25.96
CA PHE A 130 10.34 0.24 26.97
C PHE A 130 9.33 0.53 28.08
N GLY A 131 8.19 -0.18 28.12
CA GLY A 131 7.16 -0.03 29.15
C GLY A 131 7.38 -0.88 30.38
N GLY A 132 8.47 -0.67 31.14
CA GLY A 132 8.67 -1.29 32.46
C GLY A 132 7.75 -0.72 33.53
N ARG A 133 6.88 -1.57 34.07
CA ARG A 133 6.23 -1.56 35.39
C ARG A 133 6.21 -0.24 36.18
N ALA A 134 5.17 0.53 36.02
CA ALA A 134 4.52 1.28 37.13
C ALA A 134 3.13 1.66 36.62
N GLY A 135 2.08 1.38 37.41
CA GLY A 135 0.66 1.54 37.11
C GLY A 135 0.24 2.79 36.36
N ARG A 136 0.50 2.83 35.07
CA ARG A 136 -0.13 3.79 34.16
C ARG A 136 -1.55 3.29 33.88
N ARG A 137 -2.56 4.05 34.29
CA ARG A 137 -3.86 4.01 33.65
C ARG A 137 -3.57 4.11 32.16
N TRP A 138 -3.78 3.01 31.44
CA TRP A 138 -3.78 3.02 29.98
C TRP A 138 -4.79 4.08 29.57
N GLY A 139 -4.33 5.13 28.95
CA GLY A 139 -5.23 6.08 28.30
C GLY A 139 -6.05 5.37 27.25
N PRO A 140 -7.13 6.01 26.76
CA PRO A 140 -7.98 5.42 25.73
C PRO A 140 -7.13 4.95 24.53
N ILE A 141 -7.18 3.66 24.20
CA ILE A 141 -6.45 3.07 23.08
C ILE A 141 -7.34 3.16 21.84
N PRO A 142 -6.90 3.86 20.76
CA PRO A 142 -7.65 3.87 19.50
C PRO A 142 -7.86 2.46 18.96
N GLY A 143 -8.99 2.23 18.33
CA GLY A 143 -9.25 0.97 17.64
C GLY A 143 -8.29 0.75 16.48
N ALA A 144 -7.90 -0.50 16.23
CA ALA A 144 -7.06 -0.86 15.11
C ALA A 144 -7.79 -0.68 13.78
N ASP A 145 -7.07 -0.26 12.74
CA ASP A 145 -7.57 -0.27 11.38
C ASP A 145 -7.78 -1.71 10.90
N GLN A 146 -8.79 -1.90 10.06
CA GLN A 146 -9.14 -3.20 9.50
C GLN A 146 -9.13 -3.14 7.98
N GLU A 147 -8.79 -4.27 7.34
CA GLU A 147 -8.90 -4.43 5.89
C GLU A 147 -9.88 -5.56 5.57
N ALA A 148 -10.66 -5.38 4.52
CA ALA A 148 -11.55 -6.39 3.98
C ALA A 148 -11.61 -6.30 2.46
N GLU A 149 -11.81 -7.42 1.79
CA GLU A 149 -12.00 -7.45 0.34
C GLU A 149 -13.48 -7.39 0.00
N VAL A 150 -13.80 -6.68 -1.08
CA VAL A 150 -15.13 -6.66 -1.68
C VAL A 150 -15.03 -7.05 -3.15
N GLU A 151 -15.66 -8.17 -3.50
CA GLU A 151 -15.71 -8.65 -4.88
C GLU A 151 -16.88 -8.00 -5.62
N LEU A 152 -16.60 -7.44 -6.80
CA LEU A 152 -17.56 -6.74 -7.66
C LEU A 152 -17.55 -7.32 -9.07
N THR A 153 -18.68 -7.28 -9.75
CA THR A 153 -18.72 -7.52 -11.19
C THR A 153 -18.25 -6.27 -11.96
N VAL A 154 -17.95 -6.44 -13.25
CA VAL A 154 -17.57 -5.33 -14.14
C VAL A 154 -18.70 -4.29 -14.23
N GLU A 155 -19.96 -4.73 -14.26
CA GLU A 155 -21.15 -3.88 -14.31
C GLU A 155 -21.33 -3.08 -13.01
N GLU A 156 -21.08 -3.69 -11.87
CA GLU A 156 -21.12 -3.01 -10.57
C GLU A 156 -20.00 -1.98 -10.44
N ALA A 157 -18.79 -2.32 -10.87
CA ALA A 157 -17.68 -1.39 -10.93
C ALA A 157 -17.96 -0.21 -11.89
N TYR A 158 -18.68 -0.47 -13.01
CA TYR A 158 -19.06 0.54 -13.97
C TYR A 158 -20.13 1.50 -13.42
N ARG A 159 -21.19 0.96 -12.82
CA ARG A 159 -22.37 1.76 -12.39
C ARG A 159 -22.28 2.27 -10.96
N GLY A 160 -21.39 1.67 -10.16
CA GLY A 160 -21.44 1.77 -8.71
C GLY A 160 -22.54 0.87 -8.13
N THR A 161 -22.41 0.52 -6.87
CA THR A 161 -23.35 -0.39 -6.19
C THR A 161 -23.37 -0.13 -4.69
N ARG A 162 -24.39 -0.68 -4.01
CA ARG A 162 -24.40 -0.83 -2.56
C ARG A 162 -24.17 -2.30 -2.22
N ARG A 163 -23.23 -2.56 -1.33
CA ARG A 163 -22.89 -3.91 -0.88
C ARG A 163 -22.91 -4.00 0.63
N THR A 164 -23.43 -5.09 1.14
CA THR A 164 -23.31 -5.42 2.55
C THR A 164 -22.03 -6.23 2.75
N VAL A 165 -21.08 -5.67 3.48
CA VAL A 165 -19.84 -6.33 3.87
C VAL A 165 -19.99 -6.86 5.28
N THR A 166 -19.73 -8.16 5.48
CA THR A 166 -19.75 -8.77 6.81
C THR A 166 -18.32 -8.85 7.33
N LEU A 167 -18.08 -8.13 8.41
CA LEU A 167 -16.80 -8.12 9.11
C LEU A 167 -16.84 -9.11 10.26
N ALA A 168 -15.82 -9.93 10.37
CA ALA A 168 -15.57 -10.78 11.52
C ALA A 168 -14.58 -10.05 12.44
N GLY A 169 -14.99 -9.70 13.66
CA GLY A 169 -14.13 -9.07 14.66
C GLY A 169 -14.68 -9.35 16.06
N ASP A 170 -13.79 -9.53 17.04
CA ASP A 170 -14.08 -9.69 18.49
C ASP A 170 -15.24 -10.64 18.84
N GLY A 171 -15.36 -11.76 18.11
CA GLY A 171 -16.42 -12.76 18.34
C GLY A 171 -17.81 -12.34 17.86
N THR A 172 -17.99 -11.16 17.28
CA THR A 172 -19.26 -10.69 16.71
C THR A 172 -19.16 -10.46 15.22
N ARG A 173 -20.16 -10.93 14.47
CA ARG A 173 -20.31 -10.59 13.05
C ARG A 173 -21.04 -9.26 12.95
N ARG A 174 -20.41 -8.29 12.31
CA ARG A 174 -21.01 -7.00 12.03
C ARG A 174 -21.23 -6.85 10.53
N SER A 175 -22.45 -6.54 10.11
CA SER A 175 -22.77 -6.24 8.72
C SER A 175 -22.79 -4.72 8.52
N LEU A 176 -22.09 -4.25 7.51
CA LEU A 176 -21.99 -2.85 7.14
C LEU A 176 -22.45 -2.65 5.70
N GLU A 177 -23.41 -1.76 5.48
CA GLU A 177 -23.81 -1.35 4.14
C GLU A 177 -22.82 -0.30 3.60
N VAL A 178 -22.17 -0.62 2.48
CA VAL A 178 -21.16 0.24 1.87
C VAL A 178 -21.61 0.65 0.48
N THR A 179 -21.51 1.94 0.19
CA THR A 179 -21.72 2.47 -1.14
C THR A 179 -20.39 2.51 -1.90
N VAL A 180 -20.28 1.69 -2.94
CA VAL A 180 -19.14 1.67 -3.84
C VAL A 180 -19.41 2.65 -4.99
N PRO A 181 -18.56 3.67 -5.21
CA PRO A 181 -18.76 4.62 -6.27
C PRO A 181 -18.56 4.00 -7.65
N ALA A 182 -19.17 4.60 -8.68
CA ALA A 182 -18.96 4.21 -10.06
C ALA A 182 -17.49 4.45 -10.48
N GLY A 183 -16.94 3.52 -11.27
CA GLY A 183 -15.61 3.64 -11.84
C GLY A 183 -14.48 3.26 -10.88
N VAL A 184 -14.75 2.45 -9.87
CA VAL A 184 -13.69 1.83 -9.07
C VAL A 184 -12.87 0.86 -9.92
N THR A 185 -11.59 0.77 -9.64
CA THR A 185 -10.66 -0.14 -10.32
C THR A 185 -10.26 -1.30 -9.41
N ASP A 186 -9.77 -2.37 -10.00
CA ASP A 186 -9.22 -3.49 -9.23
C ASP A 186 -8.06 -3.03 -8.34
N GLY A 187 -7.99 -3.55 -7.11
CA GLY A 187 -7.02 -3.15 -6.10
C GLY A 187 -7.26 -1.77 -5.46
N GLN A 188 -8.28 -1.02 -5.86
CA GLN A 188 -8.57 0.29 -5.26
C GLN A 188 -9.01 0.15 -3.80
N ARG A 189 -8.44 0.98 -2.91
CA ARG A 189 -8.81 1.04 -1.49
C ARG A 189 -9.88 2.12 -1.25
N ILE A 190 -10.93 1.76 -0.53
CA ILE A 190 -12.01 2.67 -0.11
C ILE A 190 -11.95 2.76 1.41
N ARG A 191 -11.65 3.93 1.95
CA ARG A 191 -11.62 4.18 3.39
C ARG A 191 -13.01 4.47 3.93
N LEU A 192 -13.38 3.77 4.97
CA LEU A 192 -14.60 3.96 5.74
C LEU A 192 -14.21 4.38 7.16
N ALA A 193 -14.27 5.69 7.41
CA ALA A 193 -13.79 6.27 8.66
C ALA A 193 -14.57 5.75 9.88
N GLY A 194 -13.85 5.35 10.93
CA GLY A 194 -14.43 4.87 12.19
C GLY A 194 -15.15 3.53 12.09
N GLN A 195 -14.95 2.78 11.00
CA GLN A 195 -15.60 1.47 10.78
C GLN A 195 -14.67 0.28 11.02
N GLY A 196 -13.45 0.51 11.52
CA GLY A 196 -12.50 -0.52 11.93
C GLY A 196 -12.78 -1.10 13.32
N GLY A 197 -11.73 -1.54 14.01
CA GLY A 197 -11.76 -2.07 15.37
C GLY A 197 -12.27 -1.05 16.39
N ARG A 198 -12.85 -1.55 17.48
CA ARG A 198 -13.32 -0.67 18.56
C ARG A 198 -12.15 -0.17 19.40
N GLY A 199 -12.14 1.13 19.72
CA GLY A 199 -11.24 1.69 20.71
C GLY A 199 -11.71 1.34 22.13
N SER A 200 -10.77 1.37 23.09
CA SER A 200 -11.05 1.17 24.52
C SER A 200 -11.28 2.51 25.22
N ASP A 201 -11.99 2.49 26.33
CA ASP A 201 -12.15 3.60 27.29
C ASP A 201 -12.53 4.96 26.67
N GLY A 202 -13.37 4.92 25.62
CA GLY A 202 -13.83 6.14 24.94
C GLY A 202 -12.93 6.64 23.82
N ALA A 203 -11.87 5.90 23.44
CA ALA A 203 -11.11 6.18 22.25
C ALA A 203 -11.94 5.93 20.97
N GLY A 204 -11.63 6.63 19.90
CA GLY A 204 -12.25 6.43 18.59
C GLY A 204 -11.99 5.04 18.03
N ASN A 205 -12.92 4.57 17.20
CA ASN A 205 -12.68 3.36 16.40
C ASN A 205 -11.61 3.63 15.33
N GLY A 206 -10.91 2.57 14.92
CA GLY A 206 -10.07 2.58 13.73
C GLY A 206 -10.88 2.71 12.44
N ASP A 207 -10.22 2.73 11.31
CA ASP A 207 -10.84 2.80 10.00
C ASP A 207 -10.95 1.42 9.36
N LEU A 208 -11.91 1.28 8.45
CA LEU A 208 -12.01 0.10 7.61
C LEU A 208 -11.58 0.45 6.18
N TYR A 209 -10.63 -0.27 5.64
CA TYR A 209 -10.18 -0.18 4.26
C TYR A 209 -10.76 -1.34 3.45
N LEU A 210 -11.64 -1.03 2.51
CA LEU A 210 -12.14 -2.02 1.57
C LEU A 210 -11.26 -2.07 0.33
N ILE A 211 -10.72 -3.25 0.04
CA ILE A 211 -9.93 -3.52 -1.16
C ILE A 211 -10.90 -4.07 -2.21
N VAL A 212 -11.06 -3.34 -3.30
CA VAL A 212 -11.91 -3.75 -4.42
C VAL A 212 -11.23 -4.87 -5.20
N ARG A 213 -11.94 -5.98 -5.43
CA ARG A 213 -11.58 -7.05 -6.36
C ARG A 213 -12.62 -7.14 -7.44
N ILE A 214 -12.21 -7.04 -8.70
CA ILE A 214 -13.14 -7.19 -9.82
C ILE A 214 -13.07 -8.63 -10.33
N ALA A 215 -14.21 -9.32 -10.23
CA ALA A 215 -14.32 -10.71 -10.67
C ALA A 215 -14.03 -10.83 -12.18
N PRO A 216 -13.38 -11.92 -12.62
CA PRO A 216 -13.23 -12.23 -14.03
C PRO A 216 -14.60 -12.28 -14.74
N HIS A 217 -14.72 -11.61 -15.87
CA HIS A 217 -15.97 -11.55 -16.61
C HIS A 217 -15.88 -12.35 -17.92
N PRO A 218 -16.91 -13.15 -18.30
CA PRO A 218 -16.86 -14.02 -19.49
C PRO A 218 -16.74 -13.24 -20.81
N ARG A 219 -17.17 -11.98 -20.85
CA ARG A 219 -17.17 -11.14 -22.07
C ARG A 219 -16.16 -10.02 -22.05
N TYR A 220 -15.84 -9.48 -20.87
CA TYR A 220 -14.98 -8.33 -20.74
C TYR A 220 -13.67 -8.69 -20.05
N ARG A 221 -12.57 -8.27 -20.64
CA ARG A 221 -11.27 -8.22 -19.96
C ARG A 221 -11.00 -6.79 -19.56
N LEU A 222 -10.67 -6.59 -18.30
CA LEU A 222 -10.34 -5.27 -17.74
C LEU A 222 -8.83 -5.08 -17.70
N ASP A 223 -8.39 -3.88 -18.06
CA ASP A 223 -7.01 -3.41 -17.92
C ASP A 223 -7.02 -1.96 -17.43
N GLY A 224 -6.74 -1.76 -16.15
CA GLY A 224 -6.93 -0.48 -15.48
C GLY A 224 -8.38 0.00 -15.57
N ARG A 225 -8.65 0.98 -16.44
CA ARG A 225 -10.00 1.50 -16.73
C ARG A 225 -10.51 1.11 -18.10
N ASP A 226 -9.66 0.53 -18.92
CA ASP A 226 -10.00 0.13 -20.28
C ASP A 226 -10.64 -1.27 -20.28
N LEU A 227 -11.65 -1.42 -21.14
CA LEU A 227 -12.39 -2.66 -21.33
C LEU A 227 -12.06 -3.25 -22.71
N TYR A 228 -11.87 -4.54 -22.75
CA TYR A 228 -11.68 -5.29 -23.99
C TYR A 228 -12.82 -6.28 -24.16
N VAL A 229 -13.38 -6.32 -25.38
CA VAL A 229 -14.46 -7.23 -25.75
C VAL A 229 -14.19 -7.87 -27.09
N GLU A 230 -14.50 -9.15 -27.21
CA GLU A 230 -14.40 -9.87 -28.50
C GLU A 230 -15.54 -9.44 -29.41
N LEU A 231 -15.19 -8.93 -30.60
CA LEU A 231 -16.12 -8.58 -31.67
C LEU A 231 -16.12 -9.67 -32.74
N ARG A 232 -17.10 -10.55 -32.66
CA ARG A 232 -17.25 -11.66 -33.61
C ARG A 232 -17.81 -11.15 -34.93
N LEU A 233 -17.10 -11.41 -36.02
CA LEU A 233 -17.45 -10.98 -37.37
C LEU A 233 -17.50 -12.17 -38.31
N ALA A 234 -18.48 -12.17 -39.20
CA ALA A 234 -18.45 -13.07 -40.34
C ALA A 234 -17.35 -12.66 -41.35
N PRO A 235 -16.79 -13.57 -42.17
CA PRO A 235 -15.74 -13.25 -43.13
C PRO A 235 -16.12 -12.12 -44.09
N TRP A 236 -17.38 -12.10 -44.56
CA TRP A 236 -17.88 -11.06 -45.46
C TRP A 236 -18.04 -9.71 -44.76
N GLU A 237 -18.41 -9.68 -43.47
CA GLU A 237 -18.50 -8.44 -42.68
C GLU A 237 -17.11 -7.84 -42.49
N ALA A 238 -16.11 -8.68 -42.22
CA ALA A 238 -14.74 -8.24 -42.06
C ALA A 238 -14.13 -7.73 -43.37
N ALA A 239 -14.44 -8.40 -44.50
CA ALA A 239 -13.93 -8.04 -45.82
C ALA A 239 -14.60 -6.77 -46.38
N LEU A 240 -15.93 -6.68 -46.30
CA LEU A 240 -16.69 -5.58 -46.92
C LEU A 240 -16.89 -4.38 -45.99
N GLY A 241 -16.73 -4.60 -44.69
CA GLY A 241 -17.08 -3.62 -43.67
C GLY A 241 -18.56 -3.72 -43.29
N THR A 242 -18.87 -3.36 -42.07
CA THR A 242 -20.22 -3.45 -41.52
C THR A 242 -20.38 -2.50 -40.34
N SER A 243 -21.59 -2.46 -39.78
CA SER A 243 -21.86 -1.79 -38.51
C SER A 243 -22.59 -2.78 -37.61
N VAL A 244 -21.96 -3.21 -36.54
CA VAL A 244 -22.48 -4.21 -35.61
C VAL A 244 -22.76 -3.62 -34.24
N PRO A 245 -23.84 -4.06 -33.57
CA PRO A 245 -24.08 -3.70 -32.18
C PRO A 245 -23.11 -4.43 -31.27
N VAL A 246 -22.58 -3.74 -30.26
CA VAL A 246 -21.74 -4.30 -29.21
C VAL A 246 -22.32 -3.91 -27.87
N ASP A 247 -22.62 -4.92 -27.05
CA ASP A 247 -23.03 -4.66 -25.68
C ASP A 247 -21.85 -4.17 -24.85
N THR A 248 -22.10 -3.11 -24.10
CA THR A 248 -21.13 -2.56 -23.15
C THR A 248 -21.81 -2.48 -21.78
N PRO A 249 -21.06 -2.35 -20.67
CA PRO A 249 -21.66 -2.15 -19.34
C PRO A 249 -22.57 -0.90 -19.27
N GLY A 250 -22.34 0.07 -20.16
CA GLY A 250 -23.14 1.29 -20.31
C GLY A 250 -24.30 1.18 -21.31
N GLY A 251 -24.56 0.00 -21.87
CA GLY A 251 -25.59 -0.24 -22.89
C GLY A 251 -25.01 -0.59 -24.27
N GLU A 252 -25.88 -0.88 -25.22
CA GLU A 252 -25.51 -1.24 -26.60
C GLU A 252 -24.94 -0.02 -27.36
N VAL A 253 -23.86 -0.25 -28.13
CA VAL A 253 -23.24 0.75 -28.98
C VAL A 253 -22.99 0.16 -30.36
N LYS A 254 -23.35 0.87 -31.43
CA LYS A 254 -23.02 0.49 -32.80
C LYS A 254 -21.56 0.77 -33.12
N VAL A 255 -20.82 -0.24 -33.53
CA VAL A 255 -19.41 -0.17 -33.90
C VAL A 255 -19.30 -0.28 -35.42
N LYS A 256 -18.71 0.74 -36.05
CA LYS A 256 -18.39 0.70 -37.49
C LYS A 256 -17.09 -0.06 -37.70
N VAL A 257 -17.18 -1.17 -38.40
CA VAL A 257 -16.08 -2.04 -38.81
C VAL A 257 -15.64 -1.64 -40.22
N PRO A 258 -14.41 -1.17 -40.43
CA PRO A 258 -13.91 -0.90 -41.77
C PRO A 258 -13.73 -2.19 -42.59
N GLY A 259 -13.93 -2.09 -43.90
CA GLY A 259 -13.58 -3.21 -44.80
C GLY A 259 -12.09 -3.55 -44.72
N GLY A 260 -11.76 -4.84 -44.94
CA GLY A 260 -10.39 -5.33 -44.79
C GLY A 260 -9.93 -5.45 -43.34
N THR A 261 -10.86 -5.60 -42.39
CA THR A 261 -10.54 -5.83 -40.98
C THR A 261 -10.05 -7.27 -40.78
N SER A 262 -8.85 -7.42 -40.25
CA SER A 262 -8.28 -8.72 -39.87
C SER A 262 -8.57 -9.06 -38.41
N SER A 263 -8.52 -10.36 -38.08
CA SER A 263 -8.57 -10.81 -36.67
C SER A 263 -7.45 -10.18 -35.84
N GLY A 264 -7.76 -9.83 -34.58
CA GLY A 264 -6.84 -9.13 -33.69
C GLY A 264 -6.85 -7.60 -33.84
N ARG A 265 -7.49 -7.06 -34.89
CA ARG A 265 -7.63 -5.59 -35.01
C ARG A 265 -8.52 -5.06 -33.92
N GLN A 266 -8.02 -4.06 -33.19
CA GLN A 266 -8.77 -3.40 -32.12
C GLN A 266 -9.45 -2.12 -32.65
N ILE A 267 -10.73 -2.00 -32.40
CA ILE A 267 -11.56 -0.83 -32.72
C ILE A 267 -11.84 -0.11 -31.41
N ARG A 268 -11.29 1.09 -31.24
CA ARG A 268 -11.40 1.88 -30.03
C ARG A 268 -12.71 2.67 -29.97
N LEU A 269 -13.44 2.50 -28.89
CA LEU A 269 -14.63 3.27 -28.55
C LEU A 269 -14.31 4.18 -27.36
N ARG A 270 -14.05 5.43 -27.67
CA ARG A 270 -13.56 6.40 -26.67
C ARG A 270 -14.59 6.63 -25.56
N GLY A 271 -14.09 6.61 -24.31
CA GLY A 271 -14.89 6.89 -23.12
C GLY A 271 -15.96 5.83 -22.80
N ARG A 272 -15.83 4.60 -23.35
CA ARG A 272 -16.75 3.47 -23.11
C ARG A 272 -16.20 2.41 -22.16
N GLY A 273 -15.02 2.64 -21.56
CA GLY A 273 -14.48 1.87 -20.45
C GLY A 273 -15.07 2.31 -19.12
N LEU A 274 -14.39 1.95 -18.01
CA LEU A 274 -14.85 2.34 -16.67
C LEU A 274 -14.85 3.86 -16.51
N PRO A 275 -15.93 4.44 -15.93
CA PRO A 275 -16.00 5.87 -15.67
C PRO A 275 -14.91 6.32 -14.70
N ASN A 276 -14.57 7.60 -14.74
CA ASN A 276 -13.61 8.20 -13.81
C ASN A 276 -14.21 9.50 -13.27
N PRO A 277 -14.66 9.53 -12.01
CA PRO A 277 -15.25 10.73 -11.40
C PRO A 277 -14.28 11.93 -11.32
N LYS A 278 -12.97 11.66 -11.34
CA LYS A 278 -11.93 12.70 -11.20
C LYS A 278 -11.15 12.97 -12.49
N GLY A 279 -11.54 12.36 -13.61
CA GLY A 279 -10.78 12.50 -14.86
C GLY A 279 -11.47 11.88 -16.06
N LYS A 280 -10.68 11.50 -17.07
CA LYS A 280 -11.21 10.86 -18.27
C LYS A 280 -11.60 9.41 -17.96
N ALA A 281 -12.77 8.99 -18.47
CA ALA A 281 -13.17 7.60 -18.50
C ALA A 281 -12.18 6.76 -19.33
N GLY A 282 -12.10 5.47 -19.02
CA GLY A 282 -11.39 4.51 -19.87
C GLY A 282 -12.07 4.33 -21.23
N ASP A 283 -11.43 3.60 -22.10
CA ASP A 283 -11.94 3.26 -23.42
C ASP A 283 -12.40 1.80 -23.49
N LEU A 284 -13.22 1.48 -24.49
CA LEU A 284 -13.53 0.11 -24.80
C LEU A 284 -12.87 -0.24 -26.15
N PHE A 285 -12.15 -1.35 -26.16
CA PHE A 285 -11.50 -1.92 -27.34
C PHE A 285 -12.27 -3.17 -27.79
N ALA A 286 -12.93 -3.05 -28.93
CA ALA A 286 -13.59 -4.17 -29.61
C ALA A 286 -12.53 -4.89 -30.48
N GLU A 287 -12.12 -6.08 -30.09
CA GLU A 287 -11.11 -6.89 -30.80
C GLU A 287 -11.82 -7.79 -31.81
N ALA A 288 -11.55 -7.56 -33.07
CA ALA A 288 -12.14 -8.32 -34.16
C ALA A 288 -11.69 -9.79 -34.15
N ARG A 289 -12.67 -10.70 -34.19
CA ARG A 289 -12.47 -12.14 -34.34
C ARG A 289 -13.31 -12.65 -35.48
N ILE A 290 -12.67 -13.04 -36.55
CA ILE A 290 -13.37 -13.58 -37.73
C ILE A 290 -13.77 -15.03 -37.44
N MET A 291 -15.07 -15.31 -37.54
CA MET A 291 -15.68 -16.63 -37.32
C MET A 291 -16.16 -17.20 -38.65
N VAL A 292 -15.73 -18.43 -38.96
CA VAL A 292 -16.17 -19.13 -40.16
C VAL A 292 -17.33 -20.02 -39.79
N PRO A 293 -18.40 -20.09 -40.60
CA PRO A 293 -19.52 -21.03 -40.40
C PRO A 293 -19.05 -22.49 -40.39
N THR A 294 -19.44 -23.24 -39.37
CA THR A 294 -19.06 -24.64 -39.22
C THR A 294 -19.78 -25.58 -40.23
N ARG A 295 -20.92 -25.13 -40.72
CA ARG A 295 -21.72 -25.86 -41.74
C ARG A 295 -22.09 -24.90 -42.84
N LEU A 296 -21.87 -25.28 -44.10
CA LEU A 296 -22.22 -24.54 -45.29
C LEU A 296 -23.31 -25.28 -46.07
N SER A 297 -24.29 -24.55 -46.57
CA SER A 297 -25.21 -25.05 -47.59
C SER A 297 -24.47 -25.26 -48.93
N HIS A 298 -25.04 -26.00 -49.85
CA HIS A 298 -24.46 -26.19 -51.19
C HIS A 298 -24.25 -24.83 -51.93
N ALA A 299 -25.16 -23.90 -51.76
CA ALA A 299 -25.04 -22.57 -52.35
C ALA A 299 -23.90 -21.78 -51.73
N GLN A 300 -23.77 -21.78 -50.41
CA GLN A 300 -22.68 -21.08 -49.69
C GLN A 300 -21.31 -21.67 -50.04
N ARG A 301 -21.20 -23.02 -50.11
CA ARG A 301 -19.96 -23.69 -50.51
C ARG A 301 -19.51 -23.24 -51.89
N ARG A 302 -20.40 -23.23 -52.89
CA ARG A 302 -20.08 -22.78 -54.25
C ARG A 302 -19.57 -21.33 -54.26
N LEU A 303 -20.18 -20.42 -53.47
CA LEU A 303 -19.72 -19.03 -53.38
C LEU A 303 -18.32 -18.93 -52.80
N PHE A 304 -18.01 -19.70 -51.76
CA PHE A 304 -16.66 -19.74 -51.20
C PHE A 304 -15.63 -20.34 -52.17
N GLU A 305 -15.99 -21.38 -52.93
CA GLU A 305 -15.14 -21.99 -53.98
C GLU A 305 -14.84 -20.99 -55.10
N GLN A 306 -15.87 -20.25 -55.55
CA GLN A 306 -15.70 -19.19 -56.51
C GLN A 306 -14.79 -18.06 -55.99
N LEU A 307 -15.03 -17.60 -54.79
CA LEU A 307 -14.17 -16.59 -54.17
C LEU A 307 -12.73 -17.04 -54.04
N ALA A 308 -12.50 -18.30 -53.65
CA ALA A 308 -11.17 -18.87 -53.56
C ALA A 308 -10.43 -18.95 -54.93
N ALA A 309 -11.19 -19.21 -56.02
CA ALA A 309 -10.64 -19.28 -57.36
C ALA A 309 -10.29 -17.88 -57.92
N GLU A 310 -11.05 -16.85 -57.57
CA GLU A 310 -10.83 -15.47 -58.03
C GLU A 310 -9.84 -14.68 -57.17
N SER A 311 -9.48 -15.17 -55.98
CA SER A 311 -8.68 -14.41 -55.05
C SER A 311 -7.21 -14.79 -55.12
N ASP A 312 -6.35 -13.83 -55.32
CA ASP A 312 -4.89 -13.93 -55.19
C ASP A 312 -4.39 -13.79 -53.74
N PHE A 313 -5.31 -13.62 -52.75
CA PHE A 313 -4.96 -13.40 -51.39
C PHE A 313 -4.40 -14.66 -50.71
N ASP A 314 -3.15 -14.59 -50.28
CA ASP A 314 -2.52 -15.63 -49.45
C ASP A 314 -2.13 -15.04 -48.10
N PRO A 315 -2.84 -15.44 -47.00
CA PRO A 315 -2.56 -14.95 -45.68
C PRO A 315 -1.20 -15.40 -45.10
N ARG A 316 -0.53 -16.37 -45.69
CA ARG A 316 0.79 -16.87 -45.31
C ARG A 316 1.95 -16.08 -45.95
N ARG A 317 1.67 -15.34 -47.01
CA ARG A 317 2.65 -14.40 -47.59
C ARG A 317 2.65 -13.12 -46.75
N GLN A 318 3.60 -13.01 -45.83
CA GLN A 318 3.86 -11.75 -45.14
C GLN A 318 4.44 -10.76 -46.14
N ARG A 319 3.87 -9.57 -46.24
CA ARG A 319 4.49 -8.40 -46.90
C ARG A 319 5.37 -7.67 -45.89
#